data_cbe13fe23b980d331b58b401df67cf23
#
_entry.id   cbe13fe23b980d331b58b401df67cf23
#
_cell.length_a   1.000
_cell.length_b   1.000
_cell.length_c   1.000
_cell.angle_alpha   90.00
_cell.angle_beta   90.00
_cell.angle_gamma   90.00
#
_symmetry.space_group_name_H-M   'P 1'
#
loop_
_entity.id
_entity.type
_entity.pdbx_description
1 polymer ?
#
loop_
_entity_poly.entity_id
_entity_poly.type
_entity_poly.pdbx_seq_one_letter_code
_entity_poly.pdbx_strand_id
1 'polypeptide(L)'
;MASHATGDGGIPPRDATKQGLRRIMTLGGAYGTRNYTVKDLRDQKGQKVLVETATFSPDEAAAAEQAGIDTIKVRFDPAHPDLVAAIRKAAPNTFMAFSVPLVAAASEVEAVRLGYDAMALGADAIMCQWSPRFVSAATEAGIPVQGHAGLVPRKSTWTGGLKAVGKTLEEAMWVYREIKALEDAGAYAVEVEVIPEKLLAEISKRTTLLTSSIGAGSGGDIQFLFAEDILGNNPPPYPRHSKQYRQLYKMKQEMQVERVAGFREFIDDVQQGRFPGPAHVIDAPDDLIETFIDTVDREN
;
A
#
# COMPACT_ATOMS: atom_id res chain seq x y z
N MET A 1 0.66 0.59 -36.64
CA MET A 1 -0.47 1.10 -35.81
C MET A 1 -0.66 0.11 -34.68
N ALA A 2 -0.12 0.45 -33.52
CA ALA A 2 -0.29 -0.41 -32.33
C ALA A 2 -1.72 -0.20 -31.79
N SER A 3 -2.47 -1.28 -31.66
CA SER A 3 -3.79 -1.29 -31.03
C SER A 3 -3.60 -0.93 -29.55
N HIS A 4 -4.09 0.24 -29.15
CA HIS A 4 -4.23 0.55 -27.73
C HIS A 4 -5.20 -0.47 -27.13
N ALA A 5 -4.69 -1.37 -26.29
CA ALA A 5 -5.51 -2.18 -25.42
C ALA A 5 -6.24 -1.23 -24.47
N THR A 6 -7.48 -0.93 -24.80
CA THR A 6 -8.41 -0.26 -23.89
C THR A 6 -8.78 -1.29 -22.84
N GLY A 7 -8.14 -1.22 -21.65
CA GLY A 7 -8.78 -1.77 -20.47
C GLY A 7 -10.20 -1.19 -20.36
N ASP A 8 -11.13 -1.90 -19.78
CA ASP A 8 -12.59 -1.60 -19.65
C ASP A 8 -12.97 -0.24 -19.01
N GLY A 9 -12.11 0.76 -19.09
CA GLY A 9 -12.27 2.08 -18.54
C GLY A 9 -12.75 3.09 -19.59
N GLY A 10 -14.04 3.09 -19.88
CA GLY A 10 -14.67 4.21 -20.56
C GLY A 10 -14.49 5.53 -19.77
N ILE A 11 -14.63 6.68 -20.44
CA ILE A 11 -14.57 8.00 -19.77
C ILE A 11 -15.55 7.99 -18.58
N PRO A 12 -15.09 8.23 -17.33
CA PRO A 12 -15.97 8.20 -16.17
C PRO A 12 -17.18 9.13 -16.34
N PRO A 13 -18.37 8.73 -15.88
CA PRO A 13 -19.57 9.54 -16.03
C PRO A 13 -19.41 10.89 -15.31
N ARG A 14 -20.06 11.93 -15.84
CA ARG A 14 -20.03 13.29 -15.23
C ARG A 14 -20.55 13.30 -13.79
N ASP A 15 -21.38 12.35 -13.42
CA ASP A 15 -21.96 12.24 -12.07
C ASP A 15 -20.94 11.83 -10.99
N ALA A 16 -19.76 11.31 -11.35
CA ALA A 16 -18.69 11.04 -10.38
C ALA A 16 -18.28 12.29 -9.59
N THR A 17 -18.38 13.48 -10.19
CA THR A 17 -18.09 14.76 -9.52
C THR A 17 -19.12 15.11 -8.42
N LYS A 18 -20.34 14.62 -8.49
CA LYS A 18 -21.36 14.80 -7.44
C LYS A 18 -21.03 14.03 -6.16
N GLN A 19 -20.18 13.01 -6.26
CA GLN A 19 -19.67 12.23 -5.13
C GLN A 19 -18.33 12.79 -4.59
N GLY A 20 -17.90 13.98 -5.04
CA GLY A 20 -16.64 14.59 -4.64
C GLY A 20 -15.41 14.01 -5.32
N LEU A 21 -15.58 13.09 -6.28
CA LEU A 21 -14.46 12.48 -7.00
C LEU A 21 -13.99 13.34 -8.19
N ARG A 22 -12.71 13.30 -8.48
CA ARG A 22 -12.09 13.94 -9.65
C ARG A 22 -12.02 12.95 -10.80
N ARG A 23 -12.45 13.36 -11.99
CA ARG A 23 -12.26 12.60 -13.22
C ARG A 23 -10.88 12.91 -13.75
N ILE A 24 -10.06 11.89 -13.95
CA ILE A 24 -8.68 12.04 -14.41
C ILE A 24 -8.39 11.11 -15.59
N MET A 25 -7.36 11.46 -16.35
CA MET A 25 -6.58 10.51 -17.11
C MET A 25 -5.25 10.36 -16.37
N THR A 26 -4.89 9.13 -16.02
CA THR A 26 -3.61 8.83 -15.37
C THR A 26 -2.46 9.09 -16.32
N LEU A 27 -1.24 9.28 -15.81
CA LEU A 27 -0.06 9.40 -16.64
C LEU A 27 0.16 8.15 -17.52
N GLY A 28 -0.27 6.98 -17.07
CA GLY A 28 -0.29 5.74 -17.85
C GLY A 28 -1.36 5.66 -18.94
N GLY A 29 -2.21 6.70 -19.10
CA GLY A 29 -3.21 6.81 -20.16
C GLY A 29 -4.58 6.19 -19.86
N ALA A 30 -4.80 5.67 -18.67
CA ALA A 30 -6.10 5.13 -18.26
C ALA A 30 -7.04 6.21 -17.71
N TYR A 31 -8.33 6.16 -18.06
CA TYR A 31 -9.34 6.98 -17.41
C TYR A 31 -9.72 6.41 -16.03
N GLY A 32 -9.99 7.29 -15.07
CA GLY A 32 -10.41 6.90 -13.73
C GLY A 32 -11.00 8.06 -12.93
N THR A 33 -11.35 7.76 -11.70
CA THR A 33 -11.77 8.73 -10.69
C THR A 33 -10.84 8.68 -9.49
N ARG A 34 -10.66 9.83 -8.82
CA ARG A 34 -9.84 9.94 -7.62
C ARG A 34 -10.51 10.87 -6.60
N ASN A 35 -10.34 10.55 -5.33
CA ASN A 35 -10.72 11.43 -4.23
C ASN A 35 -9.90 12.73 -4.24
N TYR A 36 -8.60 12.65 -4.54
CA TYR A 36 -7.68 13.78 -4.67
C TYR A 36 -6.84 13.68 -5.93
N THR A 37 -6.42 14.83 -6.44
CA THR A 37 -5.28 15.00 -7.33
C THR A 37 -4.12 15.63 -6.56
N VAL A 38 -2.92 15.68 -7.13
CA VAL A 38 -1.77 16.41 -6.52
C VAL A 38 -2.14 17.85 -6.20
N LYS A 39 -2.91 18.50 -7.07
CA LYS A 39 -3.39 19.86 -6.83
C LYS A 39 -4.31 19.91 -5.61
N ASP A 40 -5.31 19.03 -5.54
CA ASP A 40 -6.24 19.00 -4.41
C ASP A 40 -5.50 18.74 -3.09
N LEU A 41 -4.50 17.84 -3.07
CA LEU A 41 -3.69 17.57 -1.90
C LEU A 41 -2.90 18.82 -1.46
N ARG A 42 -2.25 19.51 -2.40
CA ARG A 42 -1.51 20.77 -2.11
C ARG A 42 -2.43 21.85 -1.54
N ASP A 43 -3.66 21.95 -2.04
CA ASP A 43 -4.65 22.92 -1.56
C ASP A 43 -5.08 22.64 -0.10
N GLN A 44 -4.85 21.42 0.43
CA GLN A 44 -5.13 21.08 1.84
C GLN A 44 -4.03 21.54 2.80
N LYS A 45 -2.86 21.96 2.31
CA LYS A 45 -1.76 22.40 3.18
C LYS A 45 -2.20 23.50 4.12
N GLY A 46 -2.05 23.24 5.43
CA GLY A 46 -2.47 24.17 6.47
C GLY A 46 -3.99 24.32 6.66
N GLN A 47 -4.81 23.61 5.90
CA GLN A 47 -6.28 23.62 6.01
C GLN A 47 -6.83 22.38 6.72
N LYS A 48 -6.34 21.20 6.34
CA LYS A 48 -6.76 19.89 6.87
C LYS A 48 -5.53 19.02 7.07
N VAL A 49 -5.47 18.31 8.19
CA VAL A 49 -4.51 17.20 8.34
C VAL A 49 -5.05 16.00 7.57
N LEU A 50 -4.30 15.57 6.58
CA LEU A 50 -4.62 14.38 5.77
C LEU A 50 -4.17 13.10 6.48
N VAL A 51 -4.81 11.99 6.17
CA VAL A 51 -4.48 10.67 6.72
C VAL A 51 -3.97 9.76 5.62
N GLU A 52 -2.78 9.20 5.84
CA GLU A 52 -2.10 8.33 4.91
C GLU A 52 -1.83 6.96 5.54
N THR A 53 -1.94 5.89 4.77
CA THR A 53 -1.54 4.56 5.21
C THR A 53 -0.79 3.81 4.10
N ALA A 54 0.07 2.86 4.48
CA ALA A 54 0.66 1.92 3.54
C ALA A 54 -0.03 0.56 3.67
N THR A 55 -0.55 0.05 2.55
CA THR A 55 -1.26 -1.23 2.48
C THR A 55 -0.42 -2.29 1.76
N PHE A 56 -0.56 -3.55 2.17
CA PHE A 56 0.22 -4.68 1.66
C PHE A 56 -0.64 -5.73 0.96
N SER A 57 -1.96 -5.55 0.97
CA SER A 57 -2.90 -6.45 0.33
C SER A 57 -4.08 -5.71 -0.30
N PRO A 58 -4.78 -6.34 -1.28
CA PRO A 58 -6.02 -5.80 -1.82
C PRO A 58 -7.10 -5.57 -0.76
N ASP A 59 -7.23 -6.46 0.21
CA ASP A 59 -8.23 -6.35 1.28
C ASP A 59 -7.96 -5.13 2.18
N GLU A 60 -6.69 -4.88 2.52
CA GLU A 60 -6.31 -3.68 3.29
C GLU A 60 -6.58 -2.40 2.51
N ALA A 61 -6.29 -2.38 1.21
CA ALA A 61 -6.54 -1.22 0.36
C ALA A 61 -8.04 -0.94 0.21
N ALA A 62 -8.84 -1.97 -0.02
CA ALA A 62 -10.30 -1.84 -0.08
C ALA A 62 -10.88 -1.32 1.25
N ALA A 63 -10.41 -1.84 2.37
CA ALA A 63 -10.82 -1.39 3.70
C ALA A 63 -10.40 0.07 3.97
N ALA A 64 -9.20 0.47 3.55
CA ALA A 64 -8.71 1.84 3.68
C ALA A 64 -9.56 2.82 2.84
N GLU A 65 -9.89 2.47 1.59
CA GLU A 65 -10.78 3.28 0.74
C GLU A 65 -12.18 3.40 1.35
N GLN A 66 -12.78 2.29 1.80
CA GLN A 66 -14.10 2.29 2.45
C GLN A 66 -14.12 3.10 3.75
N ALA A 67 -13.02 3.09 4.50
CA ALA A 67 -12.87 3.87 5.72
C ALA A 67 -12.66 5.37 5.47
N GLY A 68 -12.35 5.78 4.23
CA GLY A 68 -12.12 7.17 3.86
C GLY A 68 -10.69 7.67 4.13
N ILE A 69 -9.69 6.80 4.09
CA ILE A 69 -8.28 7.18 4.11
C ILE A 69 -8.00 8.11 2.91
N ASP A 70 -7.32 9.22 3.17
CA ASP A 70 -7.11 10.25 2.14
C ASP A 70 -6.11 9.80 1.06
N THR A 71 -5.00 9.13 1.45
CA THR A 71 -3.98 8.63 0.51
C THR A 71 -3.44 7.27 0.94
N ILE A 72 -3.09 6.44 -0.04
CA ILE A 72 -2.53 5.10 0.20
C ILE A 72 -1.13 5.02 -0.42
N LYS A 73 -0.18 4.45 0.32
CA LYS A 73 1.10 3.99 -0.20
C LYS A 73 1.06 2.51 -0.50
N VAL A 74 1.70 2.10 -1.59
CA VAL A 74 1.87 0.69 -1.94
C VAL A 74 3.32 0.43 -2.27
N ARG A 75 3.90 -0.62 -1.69
CA ARG A 75 5.25 -1.03 -2.05
C ARG A 75 5.26 -1.53 -3.50
N PHE A 76 5.99 -0.84 -4.36
CA PHE A 76 6.18 -1.25 -5.75
C PHE A 76 7.36 -2.23 -5.86
N ASP A 77 7.07 -3.41 -6.36
CA ASP A 77 8.08 -4.39 -6.74
C ASP A 77 7.94 -4.67 -8.24
N PRO A 78 8.88 -4.22 -9.08
CA PRO A 78 8.83 -4.46 -10.51
C PRO A 78 8.82 -5.92 -10.93
N ALA A 79 9.33 -6.82 -10.06
CA ALA A 79 9.32 -8.26 -10.29
C ALA A 79 7.94 -8.90 -10.02
N HIS A 80 7.08 -8.24 -9.26
CA HIS A 80 5.75 -8.72 -8.87
C HIS A 80 4.67 -7.67 -9.11
N PRO A 81 4.45 -7.23 -10.37
CA PRO A 81 3.51 -6.15 -10.70
C PRO A 81 2.04 -6.51 -10.43
N ASP A 82 1.69 -7.79 -10.49
CA ASP A 82 0.30 -8.26 -10.33
C ASP A 82 -0.29 -7.91 -8.95
N LEU A 83 0.51 -7.99 -7.88
CA LEU A 83 0.07 -7.62 -6.56
C LEU A 83 -0.30 -6.13 -6.48
N VAL A 84 0.54 -5.28 -7.05
CA VAL A 84 0.32 -3.83 -7.06
C VAL A 84 -0.92 -3.47 -7.88
N ALA A 85 -1.09 -4.11 -9.05
CA ALA A 85 -2.27 -3.96 -9.88
C ALA A 85 -3.54 -4.40 -9.14
N ALA A 86 -3.49 -5.52 -8.41
CA ALA A 86 -4.62 -6.00 -7.60
C ALA A 86 -4.96 -5.03 -6.45
N ILE A 87 -3.96 -4.47 -5.76
CA ILE A 87 -4.15 -3.44 -4.72
C ILE A 87 -4.79 -2.18 -5.32
N ARG A 88 -4.29 -1.70 -6.48
CA ARG A 88 -4.89 -0.55 -7.17
C ARG A 88 -6.34 -0.80 -7.58
N LYS A 89 -6.65 -2.00 -8.06
CA LYS A 89 -8.01 -2.40 -8.44
C LYS A 89 -8.95 -2.44 -7.24
N ALA A 90 -8.46 -2.82 -6.06
CA ALA A 90 -9.24 -2.92 -4.83
C ALA A 90 -9.59 -1.56 -4.23
N ALA A 91 -8.78 -0.52 -4.49
CA ALA A 91 -9.03 0.87 -4.06
C ALA A 91 -8.94 1.83 -5.26
N PRO A 92 -9.92 1.78 -6.20
CA PRO A 92 -9.83 2.46 -7.49
C PRO A 92 -9.89 3.99 -7.40
N ASN A 93 -10.45 4.55 -6.33
CA ASN A 93 -10.70 5.98 -6.20
C ASN A 93 -9.75 6.71 -5.27
N THR A 94 -9.02 6.01 -4.41
CA THR A 94 -8.09 6.65 -3.47
C THR A 94 -6.81 7.04 -4.18
N PHE A 95 -6.30 8.26 -3.92
CA PHE A 95 -4.97 8.68 -4.38
C PHE A 95 -3.91 7.72 -3.87
N MET A 96 -3.07 7.21 -4.77
CA MET A 96 -2.14 6.13 -4.45
C MET A 96 -0.74 6.43 -4.93
N ALA A 97 0.22 6.48 -3.99
CA ALA A 97 1.64 6.60 -4.28
C ALA A 97 2.32 5.23 -4.23
N PHE A 98 3.06 4.88 -5.30
CA PHE A 98 3.83 3.64 -5.32
C PHE A 98 5.24 3.88 -4.79
N SER A 99 5.61 3.19 -3.71
CA SER A 99 6.93 3.27 -3.08
C SER A 99 7.95 2.46 -3.88
N VAL A 100 8.76 3.15 -4.67
CA VAL A 100 9.77 2.52 -5.53
C VAL A 100 11.02 2.14 -4.74
N PRO A 101 11.66 0.98 -5.03
CA PRO A 101 12.85 0.55 -4.31
C PRO A 101 14.03 1.51 -4.52
N LEU A 102 14.72 1.89 -3.42
CA LEU A 102 15.87 2.80 -3.48
C LEU A 102 16.96 2.35 -4.46
N VAL A 103 17.24 1.04 -4.47
CA VAL A 103 18.35 0.46 -5.25
C VAL A 103 17.94 0.01 -6.65
N ALA A 104 16.70 0.24 -7.05
CA ALA A 104 16.22 -0.18 -8.37
C ALA A 104 16.56 0.81 -9.49
N ALA A 105 17.09 2.00 -9.14
CA ALA A 105 17.58 2.98 -10.11
C ALA A 105 18.97 3.44 -9.73
N ALA A 106 19.92 3.32 -10.65
CA ALA A 106 21.32 3.76 -10.51
C ALA A 106 21.63 4.97 -11.42
N SER A 107 20.65 5.42 -12.21
CA SER A 107 20.75 6.57 -13.09
C SER A 107 19.40 7.32 -13.18
N GLU A 108 19.43 8.54 -13.69
CA GLU A 108 18.22 9.35 -13.94
C GLU A 108 17.28 8.67 -14.94
N VAL A 109 17.84 8.05 -15.98
CA VAL A 109 17.05 7.33 -17.00
C VAL A 109 16.33 6.13 -16.38
N GLU A 110 17.00 5.37 -15.52
CA GLU A 110 16.37 4.25 -14.80
C GLU A 110 15.32 4.74 -13.80
N ALA A 111 15.57 5.85 -13.10
CA ALA A 111 14.60 6.47 -12.20
C ALA A 111 13.31 6.87 -12.94
N VAL A 112 13.43 7.53 -14.10
CA VAL A 112 12.28 7.89 -14.96
C VAL A 112 11.57 6.63 -15.47
N ARG A 113 12.33 5.62 -15.93
CA ARG A 113 11.74 4.36 -16.42
C ARG A 113 10.92 3.68 -15.34
N LEU A 114 11.50 3.50 -14.16
CA LEU A 114 10.82 2.89 -13.01
C LEU A 114 9.57 3.68 -12.58
N GLY A 115 9.66 5.01 -12.64
CA GLY A 115 8.50 5.87 -12.40
C GLY A 115 7.39 5.66 -13.43
N TYR A 116 7.72 5.58 -14.71
CA TYR A 116 6.73 5.30 -15.77
C TYR A 116 6.11 3.89 -15.63
N ASP A 117 6.89 2.89 -15.24
CA ASP A 117 6.38 1.54 -14.99
C ASP A 117 5.35 1.56 -13.84
N ALA A 118 5.61 2.33 -12.77
CA ALA A 118 4.65 2.54 -11.69
C ALA A 118 3.38 3.27 -12.18
N MET A 119 3.54 4.33 -13.00
CA MET A 119 2.39 5.08 -13.56
C MET A 119 1.54 4.21 -14.49
N ALA A 120 2.15 3.32 -15.28
CA ALA A 120 1.44 2.40 -16.17
C ALA A 120 0.55 1.41 -15.39
N LEU A 121 0.92 1.08 -14.16
CA LEU A 121 0.15 0.23 -13.26
C LEU A 121 -0.92 1.01 -12.44
N GLY A 122 -1.08 2.32 -12.72
CA GLY A 122 -2.13 3.14 -12.13
C GLY A 122 -1.75 3.91 -10.86
N ALA A 123 -0.46 4.08 -10.59
CA ALA A 123 -0.02 5.03 -9.57
C ALA A 123 -0.46 6.45 -9.92
N ASP A 124 -0.76 7.25 -8.91
CA ASP A 124 -1.01 8.70 -9.04
C ASP A 124 0.26 9.50 -8.73
N ALA A 125 1.21 8.90 -8.01
CA ALA A 125 2.53 9.42 -7.68
C ALA A 125 3.50 8.26 -7.41
N ILE A 126 4.79 8.56 -7.34
CA ILE A 126 5.76 7.68 -6.71
C ILE A 126 6.23 8.25 -5.37
N MET A 127 6.57 7.37 -4.42
CA MET A 127 7.31 7.69 -3.21
C MET A 127 8.71 7.09 -3.33
N CYS A 128 9.76 7.85 -3.04
CA CYS A 128 11.13 7.38 -3.20
C CYS A 128 12.09 7.95 -2.15
N GLN A 129 13.20 7.23 -1.95
CA GLN A 129 14.30 7.63 -1.08
C GLN A 129 15.53 8.11 -1.90
N TRP A 130 15.29 8.54 -3.12
CA TRP A 130 16.31 8.95 -4.06
C TRP A 130 16.96 10.30 -3.71
N SER A 131 18.09 10.56 -4.31
CA SER A 131 18.70 11.88 -4.27
C SER A 131 17.84 12.91 -5.01
N PRO A 132 17.97 14.22 -4.67
CA PRO A 132 17.25 15.28 -5.38
C PRO A 132 17.45 15.26 -6.89
N ARG A 133 18.63 14.85 -7.37
CA ARG A 133 18.95 14.71 -8.79
C ARG A 133 18.01 13.72 -9.50
N PHE A 134 17.73 12.55 -8.91
CA PHE A 134 16.83 11.55 -9.49
C PHE A 134 15.37 11.99 -9.37
N VAL A 135 15.04 12.69 -8.26
CA VAL A 135 13.73 13.31 -8.09
C VAL A 135 13.47 14.33 -9.17
N SER A 136 14.44 15.23 -9.47
CA SER A 136 14.33 16.24 -10.54
C SER A 136 14.07 15.58 -11.90
N ALA A 137 14.84 14.55 -12.26
CA ALA A 137 14.63 13.83 -13.50
C ALA A 137 13.22 13.24 -13.63
N ALA A 138 12.68 12.67 -12.56
CA ALA A 138 11.32 12.11 -12.53
C ALA A 138 10.26 13.22 -12.63
N THR A 139 10.41 14.32 -11.90
CA THR A 139 9.44 15.44 -11.91
C THR A 139 9.45 16.18 -13.24
N GLU A 140 10.61 16.38 -13.86
CA GLU A 140 10.76 16.96 -15.21
C GLU A 140 10.11 16.06 -16.29
N ALA A 141 10.08 14.75 -16.05
CA ALA A 141 9.36 13.79 -16.88
C ALA A 141 7.84 13.75 -16.61
N GLY A 142 7.32 14.62 -15.73
CA GLY A 142 5.90 14.73 -15.38
C GLY A 142 5.41 13.75 -14.33
N ILE A 143 6.29 13.01 -13.67
CA ILE A 143 5.93 12.05 -12.63
C ILE A 143 5.81 12.79 -11.29
N PRO A 144 4.65 12.77 -10.59
CA PRO A 144 4.55 13.32 -9.25
C PRO A 144 5.37 12.51 -8.25
N VAL A 145 6.21 13.19 -7.45
CA VAL A 145 7.12 12.53 -6.52
C VAL A 145 6.88 13.00 -5.07
N GLN A 146 6.76 12.04 -4.17
CA GLN A 146 6.93 12.21 -2.73
C GLN A 146 8.34 11.75 -2.35
N GLY A 147 9.15 12.67 -1.81
CA GLY A 147 10.49 12.35 -1.31
C GLY A 147 10.47 11.76 0.10
N HIS A 148 11.66 11.56 0.70
CA HIS A 148 11.82 11.06 2.05
C HIS A 148 13.00 11.78 2.73
N ALA A 149 12.79 12.27 3.95
CA ALA A 149 13.79 12.98 4.73
C ALA A 149 13.73 12.60 6.23
N GLY A 150 14.72 13.01 7.00
CA GLY A 150 14.84 12.63 8.41
C GLY A 150 15.55 11.29 8.57
N LEU A 151 15.02 10.40 9.39
CA LEU A 151 15.53 9.03 9.45
C LEU A 151 15.06 8.25 8.22
N VAL A 152 15.91 8.13 7.22
CA VAL A 152 15.67 7.23 6.09
C VAL A 152 16.29 5.87 6.44
N PRO A 153 15.49 4.81 6.75
CA PRO A 153 16.02 3.58 7.34
C PRO A 153 17.14 2.94 6.52
N ARG A 154 17.03 2.93 5.20
CA ARG A 154 18.05 2.38 4.28
C ARG A 154 19.34 3.20 4.23
N LYS A 155 19.32 4.45 4.72
CA LYS A 155 20.48 5.33 4.85
C LYS A 155 20.96 5.43 6.30
N SER A 156 20.49 4.58 7.22
CA SER A 156 20.77 4.67 8.66
C SER A 156 22.25 4.56 9.03
N THR A 157 23.10 3.96 8.18
CA THR A 157 24.54 3.96 8.36
C THR A 157 25.15 5.37 8.37
N TRP A 158 24.56 6.32 7.65
CA TRP A 158 24.98 7.71 7.63
C TRP A 158 24.58 8.48 8.90
N THR A 159 23.48 8.06 9.55
CA THR A 159 22.96 8.69 10.77
C THR A 159 23.45 8.03 12.05
N GLY A 160 24.27 6.98 11.94
CA GLY A 160 24.79 6.21 13.09
C GLY A 160 23.74 5.24 13.67
N GLY A 161 22.87 4.68 12.83
CA GLY A 161 21.87 3.67 13.15
C GLY A 161 20.44 4.16 13.08
N LEU A 162 19.50 3.27 13.43
CA LEU A 162 18.05 3.57 13.47
C LEU A 162 17.72 4.38 14.72
N LYS A 163 17.87 5.68 14.67
CA LYS A 163 17.62 6.62 15.76
C LYS A 163 16.95 7.90 15.26
N ALA A 164 16.30 8.63 16.18
CA ALA A 164 15.76 9.95 15.86
C ALA A 164 16.89 10.91 15.48
N VAL A 165 16.71 11.69 14.42
CA VAL A 165 17.60 12.73 13.92
C VAL A 165 16.98 14.12 14.11
N GLY A 166 17.78 15.18 13.95
CA GLY A 166 17.27 16.55 14.13
C GLY A 166 17.25 17.03 15.59
N LYS A 167 18.02 16.40 16.48
CA LYS A 167 18.10 16.75 17.90
C LYS A 167 19.13 17.85 18.21
N THR A 168 20.05 18.10 17.31
CA THR A 168 21.00 19.20 17.35
C THR A 168 20.70 20.23 16.27
N LEU A 169 21.23 21.44 16.38
CA LEU A 169 21.05 22.46 15.35
C LEU A 169 21.62 21.99 14.01
N GLU A 170 22.75 21.31 14.04
CA GLU A 170 23.40 20.76 12.85
C GLU A 170 22.51 19.72 12.14
N GLU A 171 22.00 18.74 12.88
CA GLU A 171 21.08 17.73 12.38
C GLU A 171 19.75 18.37 11.89
N ALA A 172 19.20 19.33 12.62
CA ALA A 172 17.97 20.02 12.24
C ALA A 172 18.14 20.78 10.91
N MET A 173 19.27 21.48 10.75
CA MET A 173 19.60 22.19 9.52
C MET A 173 19.88 21.23 8.37
N TRP A 174 20.47 20.07 8.64
CA TRP A 174 20.64 19.01 7.63
C TRP A 174 19.27 18.52 7.11
N VAL A 175 18.35 18.12 8.00
CA VAL A 175 16.99 17.71 7.62
C VAL A 175 16.28 18.80 6.82
N TYR A 176 16.35 20.06 7.28
CA TYR A 176 15.73 21.19 6.59
C TYR A 176 16.27 21.37 5.18
N ARG A 177 17.60 21.32 5.00
CA ARG A 177 18.23 21.44 3.68
C ARG A 177 17.87 20.28 2.75
N GLU A 178 17.76 19.06 3.29
CA GLU A 178 17.33 17.88 2.52
C GLU A 178 15.91 18.07 1.99
N ILE A 179 14.99 18.56 2.82
CA ILE A 179 13.60 18.86 2.44
C ILE A 179 13.57 19.98 1.38
N LYS A 180 14.36 21.03 1.54
CA LYS A 180 14.44 22.12 0.56
C LYS A 180 15.01 21.64 -0.77
N ALA A 181 16.00 20.77 -0.76
CA ALA A 181 16.54 20.19 -2.00
C ALA A 181 15.52 19.29 -2.73
N LEU A 182 14.65 18.60 -2.01
CA LEU A 182 13.53 17.85 -2.61
C LEU A 182 12.46 18.80 -3.17
N GLU A 183 12.19 19.91 -2.49
CA GLU A 183 11.28 20.96 -2.98
C GLU A 183 11.81 21.57 -4.29
N ASP A 184 13.10 21.94 -4.33
CA ASP A 184 13.76 22.50 -5.50
C ASP A 184 13.80 21.48 -6.66
N ALA A 185 13.83 20.18 -6.36
CA ALA A 185 13.73 19.09 -7.33
C ALA A 185 12.30 18.86 -7.83
N GLY A 186 11.30 19.64 -7.41
CA GLY A 186 9.93 19.58 -7.90
C GLY A 186 9.01 18.55 -7.22
N ALA A 187 9.42 17.92 -6.13
CA ALA A 187 8.55 17.04 -5.36
C ALA A 187 7.24 17.76 -4.95
N TYR A 188 6.14 17.03 -4.76
CA TYR A 188 4.90 17.60 -4.23
C TYR A 188 4.77 17.40 -2.73
N ALA A 189 5.42 16.39 -2.17
CA ALA A 189 5.37 16.00 -0.78
C ALA A 189 6.71 15.38 -0.34
N VAL A 190 6.90 15.29 0.96
CA VAL A 190 8.02 14.61 1.59
C VAL A 190 7.55 13.83 2.81
N GLU A 191 7.91 12.54 2.88
CA GLU A 191 7.80 11.77 4.10
C GLU A 191 8.90 12.22 5.06
N VAL A 192 8.53 12.53 6.30
CA VAL A 192 9.47 12.98 7.34
C VAL A 192 9.40 12.00 8.49
N GLU A 193 10.48 11.22 8.63
CA GLU A 193 10.52 10.10 9.57
C GLU A 193 11.38 10.42 10.79
N VAL A 194 10.82 10.19 11.98
CA VAL A 194 11.48 10.16 13.30
C VAL A 194 12.40 11.37 13.56
N ILE A 195 11.79 12.55 13.48
CA ILE A 195 12.40 13.82 13.95
C ILE A 195 11.60 14.41 15.11
N PRO A 196 12.13 15.40 15.87
CA PRO A 196 11.34 16.08 16.89
C PRO A 196 10.10 16.79 16.34
N GLU A 197 8.95 16.62 16.99
CA GLU A 197 7.66 17.20 16.56
C GLU A 197 7.71 18.71 16.33
N LYS A 198 8.31 19.45 17.28
CA LYS A 198 8.43 20.92 17.15
C LYS A 198 9.29 21.32 15.95
N LEU A 199 10.29 20.50 15.59
CA LEU A 199 11.11 20.75 14.42
C LEU A 199 10.29 20.54 13.15
N LEU A 200 9.51 19.44 13.07
CA LEU A 200 8.62 19.19 11.92
C LEU A 200 7.61 20.33 11.74
N ALA A 201 6.97 20.78 12.82
CA ALA A 201 6.01 21.88 12.77
C ALA A 201 6.61 23.18 12.20
N GLU A 202 7.86 23.49 12.56
CA GLU A 202 8.56 24.67 12.04
C GLU A 202 9.05 24.48 10.60
N ILE A 203 9.45 23.29 10.21
CA ILE A 203 9.82 22.95 8.81
C ILE A 203 8.59 23.04 7.92
N SER A 204 7.46 22.44 8.33
CA SER A 204 6.23 22.42 7.55
C SER A 204 5.74 23.82 7.15
N LYS A 205 5.93 24.81 8.01
CA LYS A 205 5.62 26.23 7.73
C LYS A 205 6.56 26.89 6.71
N ARG A 206 7.73 26.30 6.45
CA ARG A 206 8.84 26.89 5.65
C ARG A 206 9.10 26.13 4.34
N THR A 207 8.24 25.20 4.00
CA THR A 207 8.27 24.48 2.73
C THR A 207 6.89 24.48 2.09
N THR A 208 6.85 24.46 0.76
CA THR A 208 5.60 24.27 -0.02
C THR A 208 5.23 22.81 -0.14
N LEU A 209 6.15 21.87 0.20
CA LEU A 209 5.87 20.44 0.20
C LEU A 209 4.83 20.08 1.26
N LEU A 210 3.96 19.15 0.95
CA LEU A 210 3.19 18.45 1.98
C LEU A 210 4.13 17.58 2.80
N THR A 211 4.15 17.78 4.11
CA THR A 211 4.98 16.99 5.04
C THR A 211 4.16 15.83 5.59
N SER A 212 4.55 14.59 5.23
CA SER A 212 3.93 13.35 5.72
C SER A 212 4.72 12.82 6.91
N SER A 213 4.11 12.86 8.10
CA SER A 213 4.75 12.54 9.38
C SER A 213 4.63 11.07 9.72
N ILE A 214 5.76 10.40 9.93
CA ILE A 214 5.82 9.10 10.61
C ILE A 214 6.82 9.15 11.76
N GLY A 215 6.34 8.94 12.99
CA GLY A 215 7.17 9.05 14.18
C GLY A 215 7.74 10.45 14.46
N ALA A 216 7.24 11.47 13.77
CA ALA A 216 7.68 12.87 13.88
C ALA A 216 6.62 13.79 14.52
N GLY A 217 5.59 13.23 15.16
CA GLY A 217 4.52 13.96 15.83
C GLY A 217 3.46 14.50 14.87
N SER A 218 2.64 15.45 15.37
CA SER A 218 1.46 15.98 14.68
C SER A 218 1.72 17.26 13.89
N GLY A 219 2.97 17.72 13.80
CA GLY A 219 3.33 19.00 13.16
C GLY A 219 3.34 19.02 11.64
N GLY A 220 3.04 17.89 10.97
CA GLY A 220 3.00 17.76 9.52
C GLY A 220 1.61 17.96 8.93
N ASP A 221 1.54 18.02 7.62
CA ASP A 221 0.29 18.17 6.83
C ASP A 221 -0.46 16.83 6.68
N ILE A 222 0.27 15.71 6.74
CA ILE A 222 -0.23 14.35 6.60
C ILE A 222 0.24 13.53 7.79
N GLN A 223 -0.67 12.74 8.39
CA GLN A 223 -0.33 11.78 9.42
C GLN A 223 -0.29 10.39 8.81
N PHE A 224 0.86 9.73 8.88
CA PHE A 224 1.12 8.45 8.25
C PHE A 224 1.40 7.34 9.28
N LEU A 225 0.75 6.18 9.08
CA LEU A 225 1.10 4.90 9.72
C LEU A 225 0.90 3.75 8.73
N PHE A 226 1.65 2.68 8.89
CA PHE A 226 1.44 1.44 8.15
C PHE A 226 0.13 0.75 8.56
N ALA A 227 -0.58 0.15 7.61
CA ALA A 227 -1.81 -0.60 7.89
C ALA A 227 -1.57 -1.72 8.90
N GLU A 228 -0.42 -2.40 8.82
CA GLU A 228 -0.05 -3.46 9.77
C GLU A 228 0.05 -2.97 11.21
N ASP A 229 0.51 -1.72 11.43
CA ASP A 229 0.53 -1.10 12.75
C ASP A 229 -0.87 -0.72 13.23
N ILE A 230 -1.67 -0.10 12.35
CA ILE A 230 -3.05 0.32 12.64
C ILE A 230 -3.92 -0.88 13.00
N LEU A 231 -3.79 -1.96 12.24
CA LEU A 231 -4.61 -3.16 12.33
C LEU A 231 -4.06 -4.19 13.34
N GLY A 232 -2.82 -4.01 13.81
CA GLY A 232 -2.16 -4.97 14.68
C GLY A 232 -1.94 -6.32 14.00
N ASN A 233 -1.41 -6.31 12.77
CA ASN A 233 -1.18 -7.51 11.97
C ASN A 233 0.03 -8.32 12.41
N ASN A 234 0.97 -7.71 13.13
CA ASN A 234 2.24 -8.27 13.55
C ASN A 234 2.25 -8.61 15.05
N PRO A 235 3.08 -9.59 15.48
CA PRO A 235 3.35 -9.79 16.90
C PRO A 235 4.17 -8.62 17.48
N PRO A 236 4.15 -8.42 18.83
CA PRO A 236 5.06 -7.49 19.48
C PRO A 236 6.54 -7.89 19.27
N PRO A 237 7.52 -6.96 19.40
CA PRO A 237 7.34 -5.56 19.83
C PRO A 237 6.88 -4.65 18.69
N TYR A 238 6.16 -3.58 19.06
CA TYR A 238 5.66 -2.59 18.10
C TYR A 238 6.57 -1.35 18.07
N PRO A 239 6.65 -0.65 16.93
CA PRO A 239 7.35 0.62 16.84
C PRO A 239 6.78 1.62 17.86
N ARG A 240 7.64 2.42 18.50
CA ARG A 240 7.24 3.41 19.53
C ARG A 240 6.15 4.38 19.04
N HIS A 241 6.15 4.70 17.75
CA HIS A 241 5.22 5.64 17.14
C HIS A 241 3.95 4.98 16.62
N SER A 242 3.87 3.64 16.65
CA SER A 242 2.67 2.92 16.21
C SER A 242 1.57 2.97 17.27
N LYS A 243 0.33 2.94 16.80
CA LYS A 243 -0.85 2.78 17.65
C LYS A 243 -1.78 1.78 17.01
N GLN A 244 -2.06 0.71 17.74
CA GLN A 244 -2.99 -0.32 17.30
C GLN A 244 -4.43 0.04 17.62
N TYR A 245 -5.28 -0.06 16.65
CA TYR A 245 -6.73 0.11 16.78
C TYR A 245 -7.46 -1.23 16.72
N ARG A 246 -6.77 -2.29 16.25
CA ARG A 246 -7.25 -3.68 16.19
C ARG A 246 -6.12 -4.63 16.56
N GLN A 247 -6.42 -5.93 16.67
CA GLN A 247 -5.48 -7.00 17.00
C GLN A 247 -5.67 -8.17 16.03
N LEU A 248 -5.50 -7.90 14.73
CA LEU A 248 -5.74 -8.92 13.71
C LEU A 248 -4.77 -10.10 13.80
N TYR A 249 -3.54 -9.88 14.29
CA TYR A 249 -2.61 -10.98 14.57
C TYR A 249 -3.23 -12.00 15.52
N LYS A 250 -3.80 -11.55 16.66
CA LYS A 250 -4.46 -12.42 17.64
C LYS A 250 -5.65 -13.16 17.02
N MET A 251 -6.50 -12.45 16.25
CA MET A 251 -7.64 -13.06 15.57
C MET A 251 -7.20 -14.14 14.56
N LYS A 252 -6.09 -13.93 13.85
CA LYS A 252 -5.52 -14.93 12.95
C LYS A 252 -5.02 -16.17 13.70
N GLN A 253 -4.45 -16.00 14.89
CA GLN A 253 -4.02 -17.12 15.73
C GLN A 253 -5.23 -17.94 16.22
N GLU A 254 -6.28 -17.27 16.70
CA GLU A 254 -7.53 -17.90 17.14
C GLU A 254 -8.18 -18.69 15.98
N MET A 255 -8.29 -18.08 14.80
CA MET A 255 -8.79 -18.76 13.61
C MET A 255 -7.95 -19.98 13.21
N GLN A 256 -6.64 -19.95 13.41
CA GLN A 256 -5.77 -21.11 13.12
C GLN A 256 -6.04 -22.25 14.12
N VAL A 257 -6.32 -21.94 15.38
CA VAL A 257 -6.72 -22.96 16.37
C VAL A 257 -8.02 -23.64 15.95
N GLU A 258 -9.03 -22.87 15.52
CA GLU A 258 -10.30 -23.40 15.03
C GLU A 258 -10.13 -24.27 13.76
N ARG A 259 -9.26 -23.87 12.83
CA ARG A 259 -8.94 -24.69 11.66
C ARG A 259 -8.37 -26.07 12.07
N VAL A 260 -7.47 -26.09 13.04
CA VAL A 260 -6.88 -27.34 13.55
C VAL A 260 -7.92 -28.19 14.24
N ALA A 261 -8.81 -27.58 15.03
CA ALA A 261 -9.91 -28.27 15.71
C ALA A 261 -10.84 -28.94 14.69
N GLY A 262 -11.31 -28.21 13.68
CA GLY A 262 -12.19 -28.74 12.64
C GLY A 262 -11.58 -29.92 11.86
N PHE A 263 -10.28 -29.83 11.53
CA PHE A 263 -9.60 -30.98 10.91
C PHE A 263 -9.49 -32.20 11.83
N ARG A 264 -9.27 -32.01 13.13
CA ARG A 264 -9.24 -33.10 14.10
C ARG A 264 -10.60 -33.77 14.26
N GLU A 265 -11.66 -32.99 14.37
CA GLU A 265 -13.03 -33.48 14.42
C GLU A 265 -13.39 -34.33 13.18
N PHE A 266 -13.02 -33.82 11.99
CA PHE A 266 -13.22 -34.58 10.74
C PHE A 266 -12.45 -35.92 10.76
N ILE A 267 -11.19 -35.93 11.20
CA ILE A 267 -10.37 -37.14 11.31
C ILE A 267 -11.06 -38.14 12.28
N ASP A 268 -11.50 -37.66 13.45
CA ASP A 268 -12.16 -38.51 14.46
C ASP A 268 -13.48 -39.09 13.95
N ASP A 269 -14.27 -38.30 13.22
CA ASP A 269 -15.52 -38.75 12.63
C ASP A 269 -15.29 -39.85 11.57
N VAL A 270 -14.27 -39.70 10.72
CA VAL A 270 -13.90 -40.74 9.74
C VAL A 270 -13.41 -42.01 10.44
N GLN A 271 -12.54 -41.90 11.44
CA GLN A 271 -11.98 -43.05 12.15
C GLN A 271 -13.02 -43.82 12.98
N GLN A 272 -14.03 -43.12 13.47
CA GLN A 272 -15.12 -43.70 14.26
C GLN A 272 -16.34 -44.06 13.41
N GLY A 273 -16.27 -43.92 12.08
CA GLY A 273 -17.36 -44.26 11.18
C GLY A 273 -18.59 -43.35 11.27
N ARG A 274 -18.44 -42.15 11.84
CA ARG A 274 -19.50 -41.14 11.88
C ARG A 274 -19.63 -40.34 10.59
N PHE A 275 -18.56 -40.27 9.82
CA PHE A 275 -18.52 -39.68 8.48
C PHE A 275 -17.92 -40.67 7.48
N PRO A 276 -18.53 -40.89 6.28
CA PRO A 276 -19.81 -40.30 5.85
C PRO A 276 -21.00 -40.96 6.58
N GLY A 277 -21.99 -40.12 6.93
CA GLY A 277 -23.27 -40.59 7.43
C GLY A 277 -24.30 -40.81 6.31
N PRO A 278 -25.52 -41.31 6.59
CA PRO A 278 -26.52 -41.64 5.56
C PRO A 278 -26.87 -40.51 4.58
N ALA A 279 -26.79 -39.26 5.03
CA ALA A 279 -27.03 -38.09 4.18
C ALA A 279 -25.89 -37.75 3.21
N HIS A 280 -24.73 -38.40 3.34
CA HIS A 280 -23.53 -38.13 2.58
C HIS A 280 -23.21 -39.24 1.56
N VAL A 281 -24.03 -40.28 1.47
CA VAL A 281 -23.83 -41.44 0.59
C VAL A 281 -24.91 -41.51 -0.47
N ILE A 282 -24.55 -42.05 -1.59
CA ILE A 282 -25.49 -42.36 -2.67
C ILE A 282 -25.76 -43.87 -2.59
N ASP A 283 -27.02 -44.23 -2.53
CA ASP A 283 -27.46 -45.60 -2.55
C ASP A 283 -27.54 -46.15 -3.96
N ALA A 284 -27.36 -47.43 -4.11
CA ALA A 284 -27.51 -48.14 -5.39
C ALA A 284 -28.48 -49.31 -5.22
N PRO A 285 -29.31 -49.61 -6.23
CA PRO A 285 -30.18 -50.78 -6.20
C PRO A 285 -29.39 -52.08 -5.99
N ASP A 286 -29.91 -52.97 -5.12
CA ASP A 286 -29.24 -54.24 -4.76
C ASP A 286 -28.98 -55.12 -6.01
N ASP A 287 -29.92 -55.17 -6.96
CA ASP A 287 -29.82 -55.92 -8.21
C ASP A 287 -28.70 -55.39 -9.11
N LEU A 288 -28.42 -54.10 -9.10
CA LEU A 288 -27.27 -53.52 -9.78
C LEU A 288 -25.96 -54.03 -9.19
N ILE A 289 -25.86 -54.07 -7.88
CA ILE A 289 -24.65 -54.50 -7.19
C ILE A 289 -24.41 -55.99 -7.39
N GLU A 290 -25.47 -56.86 -7.31
CA GLU A 290 -25.39 -58.27 -7.61
C GLU A 290 -24.93 -58.54 -9.07
N THR A 291 -25.54 -57.86 -10.02
CA THR A 291 -25.17 -57.99 -11.44
C THR A 291 -23.72 -57.56 -11.67
N PHE A 292 -23.28 -56.48 -11.04
CA PHE A 292 -21.91 -56.01 -11.12
C PHE A 292 -20.90 -57.02 -10.60
N ILE A 293 -21.15 -57.63 -9.41
CA ILE A 293 -20.30 -58.65 -8.82
C ILE A 293 -20.20 -59.85 -9.75
N ASP A 294 -21.35 -60.39 -10.20
CA ASP A 294 -21.42 -61.53 -11.12
C ASP A 294 -20.65 -61.29 -12.43
N THR A 295 -20.67 -60.06 -12.92
CA THR A 295 -19.98 -59.70 -14.16
C THR A 295 -18.47 -59.68 -13.95
N VAL A 296 -18.01 -59.02 -12.88
CA VAL A 296 -16.57 -58.94 -12.57
C VAL A 296 -15.97 -60.31 -12.29
N ASP A 297 -16.68 -61.19 -11.56
CA ASP A 297 -16.21 -62.53 -11.25
C ASP A 297 -16.09 -63.45 -12.48
N ARG A 298 -16.82 -63.15 -13.56
CA ARG A 298 -16.70 -63.85 -14.87
C ARG A 298 -15.58 -63.31 -15.77
N GLU A 299 -15.15 -62.08 -15.56
CA GLU A 299 -14.07 -61.46 -16.32
C GLU A 299 -12.68 -61.75 -15.75
N ASN A 300 -12.58 -62.23 -14.51
CA ASN A 300 -11.35 -62.63 -13.82
C ASN A 300 -11.15 -64.16 -13.89
#